data_40d026c8b658943f13c24e7f5a4ba2ed
#
_entry.id   40d026c8b658943f13c24e7f5a4ba2ed
#
_cell.length_a   1.000
_cell.length_b   1.000
_cell.length_c   1.000
_cell.angle_alpha   90.00
_cell.angle_beta   90.00
_cell.angle_gamma   90.00
#
_symmetry.space_group_name_H-M   'P 1'
#
loop_
_entity.id
_entity.type
_entity.pdbx_description
1 polymer ?
#
loop_
_entity_poly.entity_id
_entity_poly.type
_entity_poly.pdbx_seq_one_letter_code
_entity_poly.pdbx_strand_id
1 'polypeptide(L)'
;MKANFVSLLSLVLVFHCFAFAEAQDSAVRAFEEKILQARPLPLDKVRLTGGPLRRAQDVTAEYLLQLEPDRMLAGYRIRAGLKPKAEGYGGWDAVDSRQLTGHIAGHYLSAISLMYAVTGNEEFKRRADYIVAEFKEVQDKRGDGYLGAIIDQDGIDGREIMERVSQGEIKSAGFDLNGLWSPWYTLHKTYAGLRDAYRYTGNKKALELEIRFAEWAERILAPLDAGQIQRMLNTEFGGMNEIMVDLYADTGNKRWLDLSYKFEHRSFIEPLKRHQDILEGKHGNTQVPKLIGSADR
;
A
#
# COMPACT_ATOMS: atom_id res chain seq x y z
N MET A 1 -24.97 -37.73 -19.71
CA MET A 1 -23.51 -37.93 -19.57
C MET A 1 -22.66 -36.66 -19.83
N LYS A 2 -23.21 -35.43 -19.74
CA LYS A 2 -22.41 -34.16 -19.94
C LYS A 2 -22.16 -33.36 -18.65
N ALA A 3 -22.82 -33.70 -17.54
CA ALA A 3 -22.71 -32.93 -16.28
C ALA A 3 -21.48 -33.29 -15.42
N ASN A 4 -20.89 -34.47 -15.58
CA ASN A 4 -19.76 -34.91 -14.70
C ASN A 4 -18.38 -34.49 -15.19
N PHE A 5 -18.23 -33.99 -16.43
CA PHE A 5 -16.93 -33.62 -16.98
C PHE A 5 -16.48 -32.24 -16.53
N VAL A 6 -17.40 -31.30 -16.32
CA VAL A 6 -17.11 -29.93 -15.87
C VAL A 6 -16.68 -29.93 -14.39
N SER A 7 -17.29 -30.82 -13.57
CA SER A 7 -16.94 -30.93 -12.15
C SER A 7 -15.53 -31.49 -11.91
N LEU A 8 -15.07 -32.43 -12.76
CA LEU A 8 -13.73 -33.01 -12.62
C LEU A 8 -12.62 -32.05 -13.03
N LEU A 9 -12.84 -31.25 -14.10
CA LEU A 9 -11.88 -30.25 -14.57
C LEU A 9 -11.70 -29.11 -13.56
N SER A 10 -12.78 -28.68 -12.90
CA SER A 10 -12.72 -27.66 -11.86
C SER A 10 -11.99 -28.14 -10.62
N LEU A 11 -12.16 -29.41 -10.23
CA LEU A 11 -11.45 -30.00 -9.09
C LEU A 11 -9.94 -30.15 -9.36
N VAL A 12 -9.56 -30.53 -10.57
CA VAL A 12 -8.15 -30.66 -10.98
C VAL A 12 -7.45 -29.31 -11.05
N LEU A 13 -8.11 -28.26 -11.53
CA LEU A 13 -7.56 -26.90 -11.54
C LEU A 13 -7.36 -26.35 -10.12
N VAL A 14 -8.28 -26.57 -9.20
CA VAL A 14 -8.15 -26.16 -7.81
C VAL A 14 -7.00 -26.88 -7.11
N PHE A 15 -6.84 -28.20 -7.32
CA PHE A 15 -5.73 -28.96 -6.76
C PHE A 15 -4.36 -28.52 -7.32
N HIS A 16 -4.28 -28.16 -8.60
CA HIS A 16 -3.03 -27.64 -9.20
C HIS A 16 -2.67 -26.26 -8.65
N CYS A 17 -3.63 -25.37 -8.41
CA CYS A 17 -3.39 -24.07 -7.80
C CYS A 17 -2.88 -24.21 -6.35
N PHE A 18 -3.43 -25.11 -5.56
CA PHE A 18 -2.96 -25.37 -4.19
C PHE A 18 -1.57 -25.98 -4.15
N ALA A 19 -1.28 -26.94 -5.01
CA ALA A 19 0.05 -27.57 -5.10
C ALA A 19 1.13 -26.57 -5.58
N PHE A 20 0.80 -25.65 -6.48
CA PHE A 20 1.71 -24.58 -6.90
C PHE A 20 1.99 -23.58 -5.78
N ALA A 21 0.98 -23.17 -5.01
CA ALA A 21 1.14 -22.26 -3.89
C ALA A 21 2.00 -22.89 -2.77
N GLU A 22 1.78 -24.15 -2.43
CA GLU A 22 2.60 -24.88 -1.44
C GLU A 22 4.06 -25.07 -1.92
N ALA A 23 4.26 -25.37 -3.19
CA ALA A 23 5.62 -25.53 -3.75
C ALA A 23 6.38 -24.20 -3.77
N GLN A 24 5.72 -23.08 -4.06
CA GLN A 24 6.31 -21.74 -4.05
C GLN A 24 6.62 -21.28 -2.63
N ASP A 25 5.74 -21.51 -1.66
CA ASP A 25 5.99 -21.23 -0.25
C ASP A 25 7.19 -22.05 0.29
N SER A 26 7.34 -23.31 -0.12
CA SER A 26 8.48 -24.15 0.24
C SER A 26 9.81 -23.66 -0.37
N ALA A 27 9.80 -23.15 -1.60
CA ALA A 27 10.98 -22.62 -2.26
C ALA A 27 11.45 -21.28 -1.63
N VAL A 28 10.51 -20.41 -1.31
CA VAL A 28 10.78 -19.15 -0.59
C VAL A 28 11.35 -19.46 0.79
N ARG A 29 10.74 -20.36 1.55
CA ARG A 29 11.26 -20.77 2.87
C ARG A 29 12.67 -21.37 2.79
N ALA A 30 12.92 -22.22 1.81
CA ALA A 30 14.25 -22.82 1.61
C ALA A 30 15.32 -21.78 1.24
N PHE A 31 14.96 -20.73 0.52
CA PHE A 31 15.82 -19.59 0.22
C PHE A 31 16.05 -18.73 1.47
N GLU A 32 15.01 -18.37 2.19
CA GLU A 32 15.09 -17.63 3.44
C GLU A 32 15.95 -18.34 4.49
N GLU A 33 15.84 -19.67 4.63
CA GLU A 33 16.65 -20.46 5.56
C GLU A 33 18.16 -20.38 5.32
N LYS A 34 18.58 -20.04 4.11
CA LYS A 34 20.00 -19.85 3.77
C LYS A 34 20.52 -18.45 4.14
N ILE A 35 19.64 -17.47 4.21
CA ILE A 35 19.99 -16.05 4.37
C ILE A 35 19.68 -15.57 5.79
N LEU A 36 18.52 -15.94 6.32
CA LEU A 36 18.05 -15.45 7.62
C LEU A 36 18.69 -16.27 8.76
N GLN A 37 19.54 -15.60 9.53
CA GLN A 37 20.13 -16.16 10.75
C GLN A 37 19.14 -16.19 11.94
N ALA A 38 18.11 -15.34 11.92
CA ALA A 38 17.06 -15.27 12.92
C ALA A 38 15.73 -14.88 12.29
N ARG A 39 14.64 -15.43 12.80
CA ARG A 39 13.28 -15.07 12.37
C ARG A 39 12.57 -14.33 13.49
N PRO A 40 11.84 -13.23 13.21
CA PRO A 40 11.04 -12.56 14.22
C PRO A 40 9.89 -13.47 14.68
N LEU A 41 9.54 -13.39 15.94
CA LEU A 41 8.31 -14.00 16.41
C LEU A 41 7.09 -13.26 15.82
N PRO A 42 6.01 -13.96 15.48
CA PRO A 42 4.77 -13.30 15.09
C PRO A 42 4.27 -12.35 16.18
N LEU A 43 3.75 -11.19 15.78
CA LEU A 43 3.31 -10.13 16.71
C LEU A 43 2.24 -10.62 17.71
N ASP A 44 1.38 -11.55 17.28
CA ASP A 44 0.36 -12.16 18.13
C ASP A 44 0.92 -13.13 19.19
N LYS A 45 2.20 -13.49 19.13
CA LYS A 45 2.90 -14.35 20.10
C LYS A 45 3.70 -13.57 21.13
N VAL A 46 3.81 -12.24 20.97
CA VAL A 46 4.57 -11.39 21.90
C VAL A 46 3.60 -10.46 22.63
N ARG A 47 3.69 -10.43 23.97
CA ARG A 47 2.86 -9.56 24.81
C ARG A 47 3.71 -8.79 25.80
N LEU A 48 3.46 -7.49 25.89
CA LEU A 48 4.06 -6.65 26.92
C LEU A 48 3.33 -6.87 28.23
N THR A 49 4.05 -7.29 29.27
CA THR A 49 3.47 -7.64 30.57
C THR A 49 3.47 -6.50 31.57
N GLY A 50 4.28 -5.45 31.33
CA GLY A 50 4.37 -4.29 32.25
C GLY A 50 5.49 -3.32 31.83
N GLY A 51 5.74 -2.33 32.72
CA GLY A 51 6.79 -1.35 32.54
C GLY A 51 6.48 -0.23 31.53
N PRO A 52 7.50 0.58 31.18
CA PRO A 52 7.30 1.78 30.35
C PRO A 52 6.82 1.46 28.93
N LEU A 53 7.26 0.35 28.33
CA LEU A 53 6.83 -0.04 26.99
C LEU A 53 5.35 -0.43 26.95
N ARG A 54 4.88 -1.17 27.98
CA ARG A 54 3.45 -1.48 28.09
C ARG A 54 2.63 -0.22 28.26
N ARG A 55 3.06 0.72 29.12
CA ARG A 55 2.38 2.01 29.27
C ARG A 55 2.33 2.79 27.95
N ALA A 56 3.43 2.82 27.19
CA ALA A 56 3.46 3.49 25.89
C ALA A 56 2.45 2.86 24.90
N GLN A 57 2.37 1.52 24.88
CA GLN A 57 1.38 0.80 24.07
C GLN A 57 -0.06 1.18 24.47
N ASP A 58 -0.36 1.21 25.79
CA ASP A 58 -1.71 1.52 26.28
C ASP A 58 -2.11 2.95 25.92
N VAL A 59 -1.22 3.95 26.12
CA VAL A 59 -1.46 5.34 25.74
C VAL A 59 -1.66 5.49 24.23
N THR A 60 -0.87 4.77 23.43
CA THR A 60 -1.03 4.76 21.95
C THR A 60 -2.38 4.15 21.56
N ALA A 61 -2.79 3.06 22.23
CA ALA A 61 -4.09 2.43 21.98
C ALA A 61 -5.25 3.40 22.30
N GLU A 62 -5.19 4.09 23.42
CA GLU A 62 -6.18 5.10 23.83
C GLU A 62 -6.24 6.25 22.81
N TYR A 63 -5.09 6.76 22.35
CA TYR A 63 -5.02 7.80 21.33
C TYR A 63 -5.65 7.34 20.00
N LEU A 64 -5.32 6.15 19.51
CA LEU A 64 -5.91 5.62 18.29
C LEU A 64 -7.44 5.46 18.38
N LEU A 65 -7.97 5.16 19.55
CA LEU A 65 -9.42 5.06 19.78
C LEU A 65 -10.13 6.43 19.81
N GLN A 66 -9.41 7.52 20.04
CA GLN A 66 -9.97 8.88 19.97
C GLN A 66 -10.11 9.39 18.53
N LEU A 67 -9.36 8.82 17.59
CA LEU A 67 -9.42 9.23 16.18
C LEU A 67 -10.68 8.69 15.51
N GLU A 68 -11.22 9.49 14.60
CA GLU A 68 -12.51 9.24 13.92
C GLU A 68 -12.26 8.80 12.46
N PRO A 69 -12.52 7.51 12.11
CA PRO A 69 -12.32 7.02 10.75
C PRO A 69 -13.07 7.80 9.67
N ASP A 70 -14.31 8.22 9.93
CA ASP A 70 -15.13 8.95 8.94
C ASP A 70 -14.51 10.28 8.52
N ARG A 71 -13.78 10.93 9.40
CA ARG A 71 -13.03 12.16 9.09
C ARG A 71 -11.85 11.88 8.14
N MET A 72 -11.15 10.78 8.33
CA MET A 72 -10.04 10.33 7.46
C MET A 72 -10.55 9.90 6.08
N LEU A 73 -11.77 9.36 6.03
CA LEU A 73 -12.40 8.83 4.82
C LEU A 73 -13.14 9.92 4.01
N ALA A 74 -13.30 11.13 4.56
CA ALA A 74 -14.06 12.20 3.93
C ALA A 74 -13.56 12.52 2.51
N GLY A 75 -12.26 12.69 2.33
CA GLY A 75 -11.64 12.96 1.03
C GLY A 75 -11.90 11.86 0.01
N TYR A 76 -11.77 10.60 0.39
CA TYR A 76 -12.02 9.45 -0.49
C TYR A 76 -13.47 9.42 -0.97
N ARG A 77 -14.43 9.64 -0.07
CA ARG A 77 -15.87 9.67 -0.40
C ARG A 77 -16.18 10.83 -1.33
N ILE A 78 -15.68 12.03 -1.04
CA ILE A 78 -15.87 13.23 -1.88
C ILE A 78 -15.36 12.97 -3.30
N ARG A 79 -14.13 12.43 -3.45
CA ARG A 79 -13.53 12.15 -4.77
C ARG A 79 -14.24 11.04 -5.54
N ALA A 80 -14.94 10.14 -4.86
CA ALA A 80 -15.81 9.14 -5.49
C ALA A 80 -17.22 9.64 -5.80
N GLY A 81 -17.54 10.91 -5.51
CA GLY A 81 -18.90 11.44 -5.64
C GLY A 81 -19.89 10.88 -4.61
N LEU A 82 -19.39 10.43 -3.47
CA LEU A 82 -20.17 9.97 -2.33
C LEU A 82 -20.26 11.08 -1.28
N LYS A 83 -21.37 11.14 -0.55
CA LYS A 83 -21.51 12.06 0.56
C LYS A 83 -20.53 11.69 1.68
N PRO A 84 -19.67 12.61 2.18
CA PRO A 84 -18.86 12.35 3.35
C PRO A 84 -19.74 12.15 4.59
N LYS A 85 -19.31 11.29 5.52
CA LYS A 85 -20.02 10.97 6.76
C LYS A 85 -19.65 11.91 7.91
N ALA A 86 -18.49 12.57 7.78
CA ALA A 86 -18.00 13.59 8.70
C ALA A 86 -17.21 14.66 7.94
N GLU A 87 -16.96 15.80 8.58
CA GLU A 87 -16.00 16.79 8.10
C GLU A 87 -14.58 16.22 8.17
N GLY A 88 -13.77 16.44 7.11
CA GLY A 88 -12.39 15.94 7.05
C GLY A 88 -11.47 16.53 8.11
N TYR A 89 -10.34 15.87 8.36
CA TYR A 89 -9.24 16.47 9.10
C TYR A 89 -8.60 17.59 8.26
N GLY A 90 -8.00 18.57 8.93
CA GLY A 90 -7.26 19.66 8.28
C GLY A 90 -5.77 19.35 8.09
N GLY A 91 -4.98 20.38 7.85
CA GLY A 91 -3.54 20.29 7.67
C GLY A 91 -3.19 19.47 6.43
N TRP A 92 -2.25 18.56 6.54
CA TRP A 92 -1.80 17.73 5.40
C TRP A 92 -2.85 16.76 4.87
N ASP A 93 -3.98 16.60 5.54
CA ASP A 93 -5.09 15.75 5.09
C ASP A 93 -6.33 16.58 4.68
N ALA A 94 -6.20 17.92 4.54
CA ALA A 94 -7.29 18.77 4.11
C ALA A 94 -7.86 18.33 2.75
N VAL A 95 -9.21 18.32 2.66
CA VAL A 95 -9.92 17.74 1.52
C VAL A 95 -10.18 18.73 0.38
N ASP A 96 -9.94 20.02 0.61
CA ASP A 96 -10.28 21.13 -0.28
C ASP A 96 -9.07 21.84 -0.89
N SER A 97 -7.87 21.35 -0.63
CA SER A 97 -6.62 21.94 -1.10
C SER A 97 -5.59 20.86 -1.48
N ARG A 98 -4.55 21.30 -2.20
CA ARG A 98 -3.42 20.44 -2.59
C ARG A 98 -2.64 20.00 -1.36
N GLN A 99 -2.92 18.80 -0.88
CA GLN A 99 -2.29 18.19 0.31
C GLN A 99 -1.97 16.71 0.06
N LEU A 100 -1.53 16.02 1.09
CA LEU A 100 -1.33 14.56 1.10
C LEU A 100 -2.63 13.82 1.47
N THR A 101 -3.78 14.35 1.06
CA THR A 101 -5.11 13.89 1.47
C THR A 101 -5.28 12.39 1.29
N GLY A 102 -5.61 11.70 2.36
CA GLY A 102 -5.78 10.25 2.41
C GLY A 102 -4.60 9.49 3.04
N HIS A 103 -3.41 10.09 3.19
CA HIS A 103 -2.28 9.39 3.80
C HIS A 103 -2.57 8.99 5.26
N ILE A 104 -3.30 9.81 6.03
CA ILE A 104 -3.65 9.51 7.42
C ILE A 104 -4.54 8.26 7.50
N ALA A 105 -5.50 8.08 6.59
CA ALA A 105 -6.36 6.89 6.58
C ALA A 105 -5.53 5.59 6.40
N GLY A 106 -4.54 5.60 5.50
CA GLY A 106 -3.63 4.48 5.30
C GLY A 106 -2.79 4.19 6.56
N HIS A 107 -2.14 5.21 7.11
CA HIS A 107 -1.37 5.09 8.35
C HIS A 107 -2.21 4.59 9.52
N TYR A 108 -3.44 5.11 9.67
CA TYR A 108 -4.33 4.69 10.74
C TYR A 108 -4.76 3.23 10.58
N LEU A 109 -5.07 2.81 9.34
CA LEU A 109 -5.44 1.41 9.08
C LEU A 109 -4.28 0.46 9.42
N SER A 110 -3.02 0.81 9.09
CA SER A 110 -1.83 0.07 9.55
C SER A 110 -1.74 0.04 11.07
N ALA A 111 -1.85 1.20 11.72
CA ALA A 111 -1.69 1.33 13.17
C ALA A 111 -2.70 0.49 13.95
N ILE A 112 -3.99 0.52 13.56
CA ILE A 112 -5.03 -0.26 14.25
C ILE A 112 -4.93 -1.75 13.95
N SER A 113 -4.48 -2.15 12.76
CA SER A 113 -4.23 -3.54 12.41
C SER A 113 -3.10 -4.13 13.24
N LEU A 114 -1.99 -3.42 13.37
CA LEU A 114 -0.88 -3.78 14.24
C LEU A 114 -1.28 -3.79 15.73
N MET A 115 -2.06 -2.80 16.16
CA MET A 115 -2.54 -2.73 17.54
C MET A 115 -3.46 -3.91 17.88
N TYR A 116 -4.31 -4.34 16.96
CA TYR A 116 -5.08 -5.57 17.09
C TYR A 116 -4.16 -6.78 17.26
N ALA A 117 -3.16 -6.95 16.40
CA ALA A 117 -2.22 -8.07 16.46
C ALA A 117 -1.50 -8.16 17.81
N VAL A 118 -1.03 -7.03 18.36
CA VAL A 118 -0.25 -7.01 19.61
C VAL A 118 -1.10 -7.01 20.87
N THR A 119 -2.39 -6.63 20.80
CA THR A 119 -3.25 -6.53 21.99
C THR A 119 -4.38 -7.55 22.02
N GLY A 120 -4.86 -7.98 20.85
CA GLY A 120 -6.08 -8.78 20.69
C GLY A 120 -7.37 -7.98 20.96
N ASN A 121 -7.32 -6.64 21.02
CA ASN A 121 -8.50 -5.82 21.27
C ASN A 121 -9.36 -5.74 19.99
N GLU A 122 -10.52 -6.38 20.02
CA GLU A 122 -11.46 -6.50 18.90
C GLU A 122 -11.98 -5.15 18.37
N GLU A 123 -11.95 -4.07 19.15
CA GLU A 123 -12.36 -2.76 18.66
C GLU A 123 -11.46 -2.25 17.53
N PHE A 124 -10.15 -2.55 17.57
CA PHE A 124 -9.23 -2.20 16.49
C PHE A 124 -9.55 -2.97 15.22
N LYS A 125 -9.83 -4.29 15.34
CA LYS A 125 -10.27 -5.10 14.20
C LYS A 125 -11.58 -4.58 13.62
N ARG A 126 -12.58 -4.27 14.43
CA ARG A 126 -13.85 -3.72 13.99
C ARG A 126 -13.68 -2.42 13.20
N ARG A 127 -12.78 -1.53 13.64
CA ARG A 127 -12.46 -0.28 12.93
C ARG A 127 -11.72 -0.55 11.61
N ALA A 128 -10.80 -1.50 11.59
CA ALA A 128 -10.11 -1.89 10.35
C ALA A 128 -11.10 -2.46 9.33
N ASP A 129 -12.00 -3.37 9.76
CA ASP A 129 -13.04 -3.93 8.90
C ASP A 129 -13.99 -2.85 8.37
N TYR A 130 -14.32 -1.84 9.19
CA TYR A 130 -15.13 -0.70 8.78
C TYR A 130 -14.43 0.13 7.69
N ILE A 131 -13.18 0.50 7.89
CA ILE A 131 -12.41 1.29 6.90
C ILE A 131 -12.28 0.53 5.58
N VAL A 132 -12.00 -0.77 5.62
CA VAL A 132 -11.93 -1.62 4.42
C VAL A 132 -13.28 -1.68 3.70
N ALA A 133 -14.39 -1.73 4.42
CA ALA A 133 -15.73 -1.68 3.82
C ALA A 133 -16.01 -0.32 3.13
N GLU A 134 -15.61 0.78 3.74
CA GLU A 134 -15.69 2.12 3.17
C GLU A 134 -14.82 2.27 1.92
N PHE A 135 -13.58 1.79 1.97
CA PHE A 135 -12.69 1.76 0.80
C PHE A 135 -13.27 0.94 -0.35
N LYS A 136 -13.96 -0.17 -0.02
CA LYS A 136 -14.68 -0.94 -1.04
C LYS A 136 -15.77 -0.12 -1.72
N GLU A 137 -16.61 0.57 -0.94
CA GLU A 137 -17.67 1.42 -1.49
C GLU A 137 -17.09 2.51 -2.42
N VAL A 138 -16.01 3.15 -2.00
CA VAL A 138 -15.29 4.16 -2.79
C VAL A 138 -14.73 3.57 -4.08
N GLN A 139 -14.01 2.46 -4.01
CA GLN A 139 -13.37 1.84 -5.17
C GLN A 139 -14.40 1.30 -6.16
N ASP A 140 -15.49 0.67 -5.68
CA ASP A 140 -16.59 0.21 -6.51
C ASP A 140 -17.30 1.37 -7.21
N LYS A 141 -17.50 2.50 -6.51
CA LYS A 141 -18.10 3.70 -7.11
C LYS A 141 -17.23 4.32 -8.20
N ARG A 142 -15.90 4.31 -8.05
CA ARG A 142 -14.98 4.77 -9.07
C ARG A 142 -14.89 3.83 -10.28
N GLY A 143 -14.96 2.52 -10.06
CA GLY A 143 -15.07 1.48 -11.08
C GLY A 143 -13.77 1.11 -11.81
N ASP A 144 -12.66 1.78 -11.55
CA ASP A 144 -11.38 1.61 -12.27
C ASP A 144 -10.23 1.06 -11.39
N GLY A 145 -10.52 0.75 -10.14
CA GLY A 145 -9.54 0.24 -9.17
C GLY A 145 -8.78 1.32 -8.38
N TYR A 146 -8.83 2.58 -8.78
CA TYR A 146 -8.18 3.67 -8.06
C TYR A 146 -8.76 3.88 -6.65
N LEU A 147 -7.87 4.10 -5.68
CA LEU A 147 -8.23 4.37 -4.30
C LEU A 147 -7.33 5.46 -3.71
N GLY A 148 -7.69 6.73 -3.94
CA GLY A 148 -6.98 7.91 -3.45
C GLY A 148 -7.91 9.10 -3.28
N ALA A 149 -7.40 10.13 -2.57
CA ALA A 149 -8.16 11.32 -2.21
C ALA A 149 -7.47 12.64 -2.57
N ILE A 150 -6.28 12.58 -3.19
CA ILE A 150 -5.45 13.74 -3.53
C ILE A 150 -6.05 14.58 -4.65
N ILE A 151 -5.76 15.87 -4.61
CA ILE A 151 -6.05 16.85 -5.67
C ILE A 151 -4.84 17.77 -5.87
N ASP A 152 -4.80 18.45 -7.01
CA ASP A 152 -3.86 19.54 -7.23
C ASP A 152 -4.36 20.88 -6.68
N GLN A 153 -3.61 21.95 -6.95
CA GLN A 153 -3.97 23.31 -6.51
C GLN A 153 -5.26 23.88 -7.13
N ASP A 154 -5.66 23.34 -8.31
CA ASP A 154 -6.85 23.75 -9.05
C ASP A 154 -8.06 22.86 -8.72
N GLY A 155 -7.90 21.91 -7.78
CA GLY A 155 -8.93 20.97 -7.35
C GLY A 155 -9.15 19.80 -8.30
N ILE A 156 -8.25 19.58 -9.26
CA ILE A 156 -8.32 18.45 -10.20
C ILE A 156 -8.00 17.15 -9.46
N ASP A 157 -8.83 16.15 -9.66
CA ASP A 157 -8.69 14.83 -9.02
C ASP A 157 -7.35 14.18 -9.43
N GLY A 158 -6.61 13.67 -8.44
CA GLY A 158 -5.35 12.98 -8.66
C GLY A 158 -5.46 11.80 -9.65
N ARG A 159 -6.62 11.14 -9.72
CA ARG A 159 -6.88 10.11 -10.72
C ARG A 159 -6.74 10.66 -12.15
N GLU A 160 -7.34 11.81 -12.43
CA GLU A 160 -7.27 12.44 -13.76
C GLU A 160 -5.81 12.84 -14.10
N ILE A 161 -5.09 13.39 -13.14
CA ILE A 161 -3.70 13.77 -13.33
C ILE A 161 -2.81 12.54 -13.59
N MET A 162 -3.05 11.44 -12.89
CA MET A 162 -2.32 10.18 -13.12
C MET A 162 -2.64 9.55 -14.48
N GLU A 163 -3.86 9.73 -15.02
CA GLU A 163 -4.16 9.34 -16.42
C GLU A 163 -3.34 10.19 -17.41
N ARG A 164 -3.12 11.49 -17.17
CA ARG A 164 -2.20 12.31 -17.99
C ARG A 164 -0.76 11.81 -17.88
N VAL A 165 -0.31 11.38 -16.70
CA VAL A 165 1.00 10.73 -16.53
C VAL A 165 1.11 9.50 -17.43
N SER A 166 0.07 8.65 -17.52
CA SER A 166 0.06 7.47 -18.39
C SER A 166 0.18 7.80 -19.86
N GLN A 167 -0.21 9.00 -20.26
CA GLN A 167 -0.07 9.54 -21.62
C GLN A 167 1.33 10.15 -21.88
N GLY A 168 2.23 10.09 -20.91
CA GLY A 168 3.58 10.62 -21.02
C GLY A 168 3.74 12.08 -20.64
N GLU A 169 2.68 12.75 -20.17
CA GLU A 169 2.76 14.10 -19.60
C GLU A 169 3.37 14.02 -18.21
N ILE A 170 4.70 14.17 -18.10
CA ILE A 170 5.42 13.99 -16.84
C ILE A 170 6.26 15.22 -16.53
N LYS A 171 5.82 15.97 -15.53
CA LYS A 171 6.54 17.08 -14.89
C LYS A 171 6.76 16.69 -13.43
N SER A 172 8.00 16.43 -13.03
CA SER A 172 8.35 15.98 -11.69
C SER A 172 9.54 16.77 -11.13
N ALA A 173 9.43 17.16 -9.87
CA ALA A 173 10.52 17.83 -9.15
C ALA A 173 10.32 17.67 -7.64
N GLY A 174 11.27 17.04 -6.95
CA GLY A 174 11.24 16.91 -5.49
C GLY A 174 9.99 16.20 -4.97
N PHE A 175 9.00 16.96 -4.53
CA PHE A 175 7.73 16.48 -3.99
C PHE A 175 6.55 16.69 -4.93
N ASP A 176 6.79 17.14 -6.15
CA ASP A 176 5.74 17.45 -7.12
C ASP A 176 5.73 16.46 -8.29
N LEU A 177 4.54 15.99 -8.67
CA LEU A 177 4.28 15.29 -9.92
C LEU A 177 3.02 15.89 -10.56
N ASN A 178 3.20 16.63 -11.65
CA ASN A 178 2.12 17.28 -12.40
C ASN A 178 1.18 18.14 -11.53
N GLY A 179 1.72 18.83 -10.51
CA GLY A 179 0.94 19.64 -9.57
C GLY A 179 0.41 18.89 -8.34
N LEU A 180 0.47 17.57 -8.31
CA LEU A 180 0.16 16.79 -7.11
C LEU A 180 1.33 16.77 -6.12
N TRP A 181 1.06 16.88 -4.84
CA TRP A 181 2.08 16.71 -3.80
C TRP A 181 2.31 15.24 -3.48
N SER A 182 3.47 14.70 -3.81
CA SER A 182 3.93 13.34 -3.51
C SER A 182 2.84 12.25 -3.72
N PRO A 183 2.23 12.15 -4.94
CA PRO A 183 1.06 11.30 -5.12
C PRO A 183 1.35 9.82 -4.81
N TRP A 184 2.43 9.25 -5.32
CA TRP A 184 2.76 7.86 -5.05
C TRP A 184 3.05 7.57 -3.58
N TYR A 185 3.67 8.54 -2.85
CA TYR A 185 3.84 8.44 -1.40
C TYR A 185 2.49 8.34 -0.69
N THR A 186 1.55 9.22 -1.04
CA THR A 186 0.20 9.23 -0.44
C THR A 186 -0.55 7.93 -0.73
N LEU A 187 -0.55 7.48 -1.99
CA LEU A 187 -1.18 6.22 -2.39
C LEU A 187 -0.53 5.01 -1.72
N HIS A 188 0.80 5.01 -1.55
CA HIS A 188 1.52 3.95 -0.84
C HIS A 188 0.96 3.72 0.56
N LYS A 189 0.55 4.77 1.30
CA LYS A 189 -0.01 4.61 2.65
C LYS A 189 -1.33 3.84 2.63
N THR A 190 -2.13 4.03 1.61
CA THR A 190 -3.37 3.26 1.41
C THR A 190 -3.07 1.78 1.11
N TYR A 191 -2.10 1.49 0.24
CA TYR A 191 -1.64 0.11 -0.01
C TYR A 191 -1.15 -0.56 1.27
N ALA A 192 -0.24 0.10 2.00
CA ALA A 192 0.31 -0.44 3.25
C ALA A 192 -0.79 -0.72 4.28
N GLY A 193 -1.75 0.19 4.42
CA GLY A 193 -2.90 -0.01 5.31
C GLY A 193 -3.76 -1.20 4.91
N LEU A 194 -4.04 -1.39 3.62
CA LEU A 194 -4.79 -2.55 3.12
C LEU A 194 -4.05 -3.86 3.37
N ARG A 195 -2.74 -3.90 3.08
CA ARG A 195 -1.93 -5.07 3.38
C ARG A 195 -1.92 -5.43 4.85
N ASP A 196 -1.72 -4.45 5.74
CA ASP A 196 -1.70 -4.66 7.18
C ASP A 196 -3.06 -5.15 7.70
N ALA A 197 -4.16 -4.61 7.16
CA ALA A 197 -5.50 -5.12 7.46
C ALA A 197 -5.67 -6.58 7.03
N TYR A 198 -5.17 -6.96 5.85
CA TYR A 198 -5.17 -8.35 5.41
C TYR A 198 -4.34 -9.24 6.33
N ARG A 199 -3.09 -8.88 6.58
CA ARG A 199 -2.13 -9.72 7.30
C ARG A 199 -2.42 -9.86 8.80
N TYR A 200 -2.82 -8.77 9.45
CA TYR A 200 -2.92 -8.73 10.90
C TYR A 200 -4.35 -8.89 11.42
N THR A 201 -5.37 -8.60 10.61
CA THR A 201 -6.78 -8.80 11.01
C THR A 201 -7.46 -9.97 10.29
N GLY A 202 -6.80 -10.54 9.27
CA GLY A 202 -7.36 -11.60 8.42
C GLY A 202 -8.42 -11.10 7.43
N ASN A 203 -8.51 -9.80 7.16
CA ASN A 203 -9.51 -9.22 6.27
C ASN A 203 -9.15 -9.48 4.79
N LYS A 204 -9.68 -10.57 4.21
CA LYS A 204 -9.42 -10.94 2.82
C LYS A 204 -9.90 -9.90 1.80
N LYS A 205 -10.90 -9.09 2.16
CA LYS A 205 -11.39 -8.02 1.30
C LYS A 205 -10.36 -6.91 1.12
N ALA A 206 -9.52 -6.66 2.12
CA ALA A 206 -8.42 -5.72 2.00
C ALA A 206 -7.44 -6.13 0.89
N LEU A 207 -7.08 -7.42 0.83
CA LEU A 207 -6.24 -7.95 -0.26
C LEU A 207 -6.91 -7.80 -1.64
N GLU A 208 -8.22 -8.05 -1.75
CA GLU A 208 -8.97 -7.87 -3.00
C GLU A 208 -8.92 -6.41 -3.49
N LEU A 209 -9.05 -5.45 -2.56
CA LEU A 209 -8.97 -4.02 -2.86
C LEU A 209 -7.54 -3.62 -3.26
N GLU A 210 -6.55 -4.13 -2.57
CA GLU A 210 -5.13 -3.89 -2.85
C GLU A 210 -4.75 -4.39 -4.25
N ILE A 211 -5.18 -5.60 -4.62
CA ILE A 211 -4.97 -6.17 -5.96
C ILE A 211 -5.58 -5.27 -7.03
N ARG A 212 -6.84 -4.86 -6.90
CA ARG A 212 -7.49 -3.96 -7.87
C ARG A 212 -6.79 -2.61 -7.96
N PHE A 213 -6.26 -2.12 -6.84
CA PHE A 213 -5.50 -0.88 -6.81
C PHE A 213 -4.13 -1.05 -7.48
N ALA A 214 -3.47 -2.20 -7.32
CA ALA A 214 -2.22 -2.52 -8.02
C ALA A 214 -2.43 -2.69 -9.54
N GLU A 215 -3.57 -3.25 -9.95
CA GLU A 215 -3.98 -3.31 -11.37
C GLU A 215 -4.16 -1.91 -11.97
N TRP A 216 -4.71 -0.98 -11.21
CA TRP A 216 -4.77 0.42 -11.61
C TRP A 216 -3.36 1.01 -11.79
N ALA A 217 -2.47 0.83 -10.81
CA ALA A 217 -1.09 1.32 -10.89
C ALA A 217 -0.34 0.74 -12.10
N GLU A 218 -0.47 -0.55 -12.34
CA GLU A 218 0.12 -1.20 -13.52
C GLU A 218 -0.40 -0.58 -14.82
N ARG A 219 -1.72 -0.34 -14.94
CA ARG A 219 -2.32 0.29 -16.11
C ARG A 219 -1.75 1.70 -16.35
N ILE A 220 -1.55 2.49 -15.29
CA ILE A 220 -0.92 3.82 -15.39
C ILE A 220 0.52 3.72 -15.90
N LEU A 221 1.29 2.73 -15.45
CA LEU A 221 2.71 2.61 -15.74
C LEU A 221 3.02 1.78 -17.00
N ALA A 222 2.07 1.00 -17.52
CA ALA A 222 2.28 0.11 -18.66
C ALA A 222 2.70 0.85 -19.94
N PRO A 223 2.09 1.99 -20.31
CA PRO A 223 2.44 2.70 -21.53
C PRO A 223 3.79 3.42 -21.47
N LEU A 224 4.35 3.65 -20.27
CA LEU A 224 5.53 4.47 -20.07
C LEU A 224 6.81 3.74 -20.45
N ASP A 225 7.66 4.41 -21.23
CA ASP A 225 9.03 3.97 -21.47
C ASP A 225 9.94 4.14 -20.23
N ALA A 226 11.15 3.57 -20.31
CA ALA A 226 12.09 3.59 -19.20
C ALA A 226 12.52 5.03 -18.80
N GLY A 227 12.63 5.95 -19.75
CA GLY A 227 12.97 7.34 -19.48
C GLY A 227 11.83 8.10 -18.82
N GLN A 228 10.58 7.84 -19.25
CA GLN A 228 9.38 8.39 -18.64
C GLN A 228 9.20 7.91 -17.19
N ILE A 229 9.40 6.62 -16.94
CA ILE A 229 9.41 6.05 -15.58
C ILE A 229 10.46 6.76 -14.71
N GLN A 230 11.70 6.92 -15.17
CA GLN A 230 12.74 7.57 -14.37
C GLN A 230 12.42 9.05 -14.11
N ARG A 231 11.82 9.77 -15.07
CA ARG A 231 11.34 11.15 -14.83
C ARG A 231 10.25 11.17 -13.76
N MET A 232 9.27 10.29 -13.83
CA MET A 232 8.20 10.19 -12.84
C MET A 232 8.78 9.92 -11.43
N LEU A 233 9.81 9.07 -11.32
CA LEU A 233 10.44 8.72 -10.05
C LEU A 233 11.34 9.83 -9.45
N ASN A 234 11.54 10.94 -10.16
CA ASN A 234 12.21 12.13 -9.61
C ASN A 234 11.36 12.89 -8.57
N THR A 235 10.37 12.24 -8.01
CA THR A 235 9.57 12.74 -6.89
C THR A 235 9.54 11.70 -5.75
N GLU A 236 8.97 12.08 -4.62
CA GLU A 236 8.78 11.15 -3.51
C GLU A 236 7.68 10.13 -3.85
N PHE A 237 7.99 8.84 -3.68
CA PHE A 237 7.04 7.75 -3.98
C PHE A 237 6.89 6.73 -2.83
N GLY A 238 7.44 7.05 -1.64
CA GLY A 238 7.36 6.16 -0.48
C GLY A 238 7.99 4.80 -0.75
N GLY A 239 7.38 3.76 -0.21
CA GLY A 239 7.77 2.35 -0.38
C GLY A 239 6.96 1.64 -1.47
N MET A 240 6.66 2.29 -2.61
CA MET A 240 5.88 1.64 -3.68
C MET A 240 6.57 0.40 -4.25
N ASN A 241 7.90 0.35 -4.27
CA ASN A 241 8.64 -0.85 -4.65
C ASN A 241 8.50 -1.98 -3.62
N GLU A 242 8.51 -1.67 -2.32
CA GLU A 242 8.30 -2.60 -1.22
C GLU A 242 6.90 -3.21 -1.27
N ILE A 243 5.84 -2.38 -1.29
CA ILE A 243 4.47 -2.88 -1.25
C ILE A 243 4.10 -3.76 -2.44
N MET A 244 4.72 -3.58 -3.61
CA MET A 244 4.51 -4.46 -4.76
C MET A 244 5.24 -5.80 -4.61
N VAL A 245 6.42 -5.83 -3.97
CA VAL A 245 7.09 -7.08 -3.58
C VAL A 245 6.26 -7.83 -2.54
N ASP A 246 5.77 -7.12 -1.57
CA ASP A 246 4.89 -7.64 -0.54
C ASP A 246 3.62 -8.28 -1.11
N LEU A 247 3.00 -7.62 -2.08
CA LEU A 247 1.83 -8.17 -2.78
C LEU A 247 2.19 -9.42 -3.60
N TYR A 248 3.40 -9.49 -4.16
CA TYR A 248 3.93 -10.71 -4.75
C TYR A 248 4.06 -11.82 -3.71
N ALA A 249 4.63 -11.53 -2.55
CA ALA A 249 4.79 -12.51 -1.47
C ALA A 249 3.43 -13.02 -0.94
N ASP A 250 2.42 -12.14 -0.86
CA ASP A 250 1.08 -12.49 -0.35
C ASP A 250 0.23 -13.25 -1.39
N THR A 251 0.52 -13.12 -2.70
CA THR A 251 -0.31 -13.71 -3.78
C THR A 251 0.40 -14.77 -4.63
N GLY A 252 1.73 -14.81 -4.61
CA GLY A 252 2.54 -15.63 -5.53
C GLY A 252 2.52 -15.16 -6.99
N ASN A 253 1.87 -14.04 -7.32
CA ASN A 253 1.72 -13.56 -8.68
C ASN A 253 2.90 -12.67 -9.09
N LYS A 254 3.79 -13.22 -9.94
CA LYS A 254 5.01 -12.55 -10.44
C LYS A 254 4.77 -11.17 -11.09
N ARG A 255 3.55 -10.90 -11.57
CA ARG A 255 3.16 -9.60 -12.12
C ARG A 255 3.46 -8.45 -11.15
N TRP A 256 3.27 -8.66 -9.85
CA TRP A 256 3.54 -7.65 -8.84
C TRP A 256 5.02 -7.43 -8.59
N LEU A 257 5.83 -8.49 -8.65
CA LEU A 257 7.28 -8.37 -8.64
C LEU A 257 7.77 -7.55 -9.85
N ASP A 258 7.26 -7.83 -11.03
CA ASP A 258 7.60 -7.06 -12.24
C ASP A 258 7.15 -5.59 -12.12
N LEU A 259 6.00 -5.30 -11.48
CA LEU A 259 5.55 -3.94 -11.18
C LEU A 259 6.47 -3.23 -10.17
N SER A 260 7.02 -3.94 -9.18
CA SER A 260 7.96 -3.35 -8.21
C SER A 260 9.21 -2.77 -8.88
N TYR A 261 9.69 -3.41 -9.96
CA TYR A 261 10.83 -2.91 -10.74
C TYR A 261 10.54 -1.62 -11.50
N LYS A 262 9.26 -1.29 -11.77
CA LYS A 262 8.87 0.02 -12.30
C LYS A 262 9.15 1.17 -11.32
N PHE A 263 9.21 0.88 -10.02
CA PHE A 263 9.54 1.84 -8.97
C PHE A 263 11.03 1.82 -8.57
N GLU A 264 11.93 1.27 -9.40
CA GLU A 264 13.36 1.35 -9.16
C GLU A 264 13.94 2.68 -9.66
N HIS A 265 14.26 3.60 -8.74
CA HIS A 265 14.84 4.90 -9.03
C HIS A 265 16.36 4.76 -9.27
N ARG A 266 16.76 4.54 -10.51
CA ARG A 266 18.13 4.18 -10.91
C ARG A 266 19.18 5.22 -10.50
N SER A 267 18.86 6.53 -10.60
CA SER A 267 19.78 7.60 -10.21
C SER A 267 20.13 7.57 -8.72
N PHE A 268 19.31 6.91 -7.89
CA PHE A 268 19.56 6.71 -6.47
C PHE A 268 20.16 5.31 -6.18
N ILE A 269 19.58 4.26 -6.75
CA ILE A 269 19.95 2.87 -6.42
C ILE A 269 21.30 2.46 -7.06
N GLU A 270 21.55 2.82 -8.33
CA GLU A 270 22.75 2.38 -9.06
C GLU A 270 24.08 2.88 -8.47
N PRO A 271 24.21 4.12 -7.97
CA PRO A 271 25.42 4.52 -7.25
C PRO A 271 25.67 3.69 -5.99
N LEU A 272 24.62 3.41 -5.21
CA LEU A 272 24.72 2.63 -3.96
C LEU A 272 25.14 1.18 -4.25
N LYS A 273 24.64 0.56 -5.32
CA LYS A 273 25.10 -0.76 -5.79
C LYS A 273 26.61 -0.78 -6.12
N ARG A 274 27.17 0.36 -6.48
CA ARG A 274 28.61 0.55 -6.73
C ARG A 274 29.37 1.03 -5.50
N HIS A 275 28.79 0.95 -4.30
CA HIS A 275 29.37 1.42 -3.04
C HIS A 275 29.74 2.92 -3.05
N GLN A 276 29.00 3.73 -3.82
CA GLN A 276 29.16 5.18 -3.84
C GLN A 276 28.17 5.80 -2.85
N ASP A 277 28.69 6.50 -1.84
CA ASP A 277 27.85 7.26 -0.91
C ASP A 277 27.35 8.53 -1.60
N ILE A 278 26.04 8.63 -1.73
CA ILE A 278 25.33 9.78 -2.32
C ILE A 278 24.26 10.32 -1.38
N LEU A 279 24.31 9.96 -0.09
CA LEU A 279 23.24 10.25 0.86
C LEU A 279 23.31 11.69 1.41
N GLU A 280 24.48 12.35 1.35
CA GLU A 280 24.65 13.72 1.81
C GLU A 280 23.63 14.65 1.13
N GLY A 281 22.95 15.48 1.92
CA GLY A 281 21.94 16.44 1.47
C GLY A 281 20.62 15.80 0.97
N LYS A 282 20.45 14.48 1.07
CA LYS A 282 19.21 13.81 0.68
C LYS A 282 18.21 13.79 1.83
N HIS A 283 16.93 13.91 1.47
CA HIS A 283 15.84 13.81 2.43
C HIS A 283 15.59 12.34 2.82
N GLY A 284 15.75 11.98 4.11
CA GLY A 284 15.69 10.61 4.60
C GLY A 284 14.38 9.91 4.26
N ASN A 285 13.22 10.53 4.53
CA ASN A 285 11.90 9.94 4.25
C ASN A 285 11.67 9.63 2.76
N THR A 286 12.29 10.41 1.86
CA THR A 286 12.20 10.17 0.42
C THR A 286 13.09 9.01 -0.02
N GLN A 287 14.26 8.82 0.60
CA GLN A 287 15.27 7.91 0.07
C GLN A 287 15.31 6.54 0.76
N VAL A 288 15.17 6.50 2.10
CA VAL A 288 15.26 5.24 2.86
C VAL A 288 14.22 4.20 2.43
N PRO A 289 12.94 4.53 2.21
CA PRO A 289 11.95 3.53 1.75
C PRO A 289 12.30 2.84 0.43
N LYS A 290 13.04 3.53 -0.46
CA LYS A 290 13.49 2.96 -1.74
C LYS A 290 14.46 1.79 -1.54
N LEU A 291 15.26 1.81 -0.46
CA LEU A 291 16.21 0.76 -0.13
C LEU A 291 15.52 -0.49 0.40
N ILE A 292 14.46 -0.33 1.19
CA ILE A 292 13.73 -1.45 1.78
C ILE A 292 13.20 -2.35 0.67
N GLY A 293 12.35 -1.84 -0.22
CA GLY A 293 11.81 -2.64 -1.30
C GLY A 293 12.83 -3.13 -2.33
N SER A 294 14.03 -2.50 -2.40
CA SER A 294 15.13 -3.03 -3.22
C SER A 294 15.84 -4.19 -2.54
N ALA A 295 15.83 -4.27 -1.21
CA ALA A 295 16.37 -5.37 -0.45
C ALA A 295 15.42 -6.58 -0.40
N ASP A 296 14.11 -6.34 -0.47
CA ASP A 296 13.07 -7.38 -0.40
C ASP A 296 12.92 -8.16 -1.72
N ARG A 297 13.43 -7.62 -2.84
CA ARG A 297 13.43 -8.26 -4.17
C ARG A 297 14.53 -9.29 -4.34
#